data_fdaa5c5bb5309e36c5da1ac6b205d52b
#
_entry.id   fdaa5c5bb5309e36c5da1ac6b205d52b
#
_cell.length_a   1.000
_cell.length_b   1.000
_cell.length_c   1.000
_cell.angle_alpha   90.00
_cell.angle_beta   90.00
_cell.angle_gamma   90.00
#
_symmetry.space_group_name_H-M   'P 1'
#
loop_
_entity.id
_entity.type
_entity.pdbx_description
1 polymer ?
#
loop_
_entity_poly.entity_id
_entity_poly.type
_entity_poly.pdbx_seq_one_letter_code
_entity_poly.pdbx_strand_id
1 'polypeptide(L)' 'MSKFDEAIYILIVDLISKKERFGSNNVNLDEITETVKDNIRASLNKLYLQQLIEVDSQKNITLKQKK' A
#
# COMPACT_ATOMS: atom_id res chain seq x y z
N MET A 1 14.27 -3.82 -5.68
CA MET A 1 12.80 -3.81 -5.82
C MET A 1 12.45 -3.86 -7.31
N SER A 2 11.50 -4.69 -7.69
CA SER A 2 11.10 -4.78 -9.08
C SER A 2 10.26 -3.57 -9.47
N LYS A 3 10.13 -3.34 -10.79
CA LYS A 3 9.31 -2.23 -11.27
C LYS A 3 7.85 -2.41 -10.88
N PHE A 4 7.38 -3.64 -10.83
CA PHE A 4 6.00 -3.92 -10.41
C PHE A 4 5.80 -3.55 -8.94
N ASP A 5 6.72 -3.95 -8.07
CA ASP A 5 6.63 -3.64 -6.64
C ASP A 5 6.67 -2.13 -6.43
N GLU A 6 7.53 -1.45 -7.18
CA GLU A 6 7.63 0.00 -7.11
C GLU A 6 6.33 0.68 -7.55
N ALA A 7 5.73 0.18 -8.63
CA ALA A 7 4.45 0.71 -9.11
C ALA A 7 3.34 0.52 -8.07
N ILE A 8 3.33 -0.63 -7.39
CA ILE A 8 2.35 -0.88 -6.32
C ILE A 8 2.56 0.09 -5.18
N TYR A 9 3.81 0.35 -4.79
CA TYR A 9 4.09 1.33 -3.75
C TYR A 9 3.60 2.73 -4.13
N ILE A 10 3.86 3.15 -5.36
CA ILE A 10 3.42 4.45 -5.85
C ILE A 10 1.89 4.55 -5.82
N LEU A 11 1.21 3.49 -6.21
CA LEU A 11 -0.25 3.44 -6.15
C LEU A 11 -0.75 3.59 -4.71
N ILE A 12 -0.12 2.91 -3.77
CA ILE A 12 -0.48 3.00 -2.35
C ILE A 12 -0.32 4.45 -1.86
N VAL A 13 0.81 5.06 -2.18
CA VAL A 13 1.06 6.46 -1.80
C VAL A 13 -0.01 7.38 -2.37
N ASP A 14 -0.34 7.19 -3.63
CA ASP A 14 -1.35 8.03 -4.30
C ASP A 14 -2.72 7.87 -3.65
N LEU A 15 -3.14 6.64 -3.40
CA LEU A 15 -4.45 6.38 -2.80
C LEU A 15 -4.53 6.93 -1.37
N ILE A 16 -3.48 6.75 -0.59
CA ILE A 16 -3.46 7.27 0.78
C ILE A 16 -3.50 8.80 0.76
N SER A 17 -2.75 9.43 -0.15
CA SER A 17 -2.76 10.88 -0.27
C SER A 17 -4.15 11.42 -0.58
N LYS A 18 -4.89 10.75 -1.44
CA LYS A 18 -6.25 11.14 -1.76
C LYS A 18 -7.18 10.98 -0.56
N LYS A 19 -6.99 9.93 0.22
CA LYS A 19 -7.82 9.68 1.41
C LYS A 19 -7.51 10.63 2.55
N GLU A 20 -6.32 11.17 2.62
CA GLU A 20 -5.96 12.13 3.66
C GLU A 20 -6.84 13.37 3.61
N ARG A 21 -7.36 13.71 2.45
CA ARG A 21 -8.30 14.81 2.30
C ARG A 21 -9.60 14.57 3.06
N PHE A 22 -9.91 13.31 3.34
CA PHE A 22 -11.14 12.91 4.04
C PHE A 22 -10.83 12.40 5.45
N GLY A 23 -9.64 12.66 5.95
CA GLY A 23 -9.26 12.30 7.32
C GLY A 23 -8.82 10.85 7.49
N SER A 24 -8.51 10.15 6.41
CA SER A 24 -8.05 8.77 6.47
C SER A 24 -6.60 8.68 6.00
N ASN A 25 -5.81 7.81 6.61
CA ASN A 25 -4.40 7.64 6.26
C ASN A 25 -4.08 6.19 5.88
N ASN A 26 -5.08 5.43 5.49
CA ASN A 26 -4.86 4.03 5.13
C ASN A 26 -5.68 3.66 3.91
N VAL A 27 -5.28 2.56 3.27
CA VAL A 27 -6.01 1.99 2.15
C VAL A 27 -6.11 0.49 2.39
N ASN A 28 -7.27 -0.09 2.10
CA ASN A 28 -7.46 -1.52 2.29
C ASN A 28 -6.90 -2.31 1.11
N LEU A 29 -6.37 -3.48 1.39
CA LEU A 29 -5.83 -4.37 0.37
C LEU A 29 -6.82 -4.61 -0.78
N ASP A 30 -8.12 -4.74 -0.45
CA ASP A 30 -9.13 -5.01 -1.47
C ASP A 30 -9.25 -3.86 -2.47
N GLU A 31 -9.08 -2.62 -2.02
CA GLU A 31 -9.11 -1.46 -2.92
C GLU A 31 -7.97 -1.52 -3.93
N ILE A 32 -6.80 -1.91 -3.48
CA ILE A 32 -5.63 -2.00 -4.35
C ILE A 32 -5.81 -3.17 -5.33
N THR A 33 -6.27 -4.30 -4.83
CA THR A 33 -6.49 -5.49 -5.65
C THR A 33 -7.50 -5.20 -6.75
N GLU A 34 -8.58 -4.48 -6.45
CA GLU A 34 -9.56 -4.10 -7.45
C GLU A 34 -9.00 -3.16 -8.51
N THR A 35 -8.14 -2.24 -8.09
CA THR A 35 -7.53 -1.28 -9.01
C THR A 35 -6.54 -1.96 -9.95
N VAL A 36 -5.69 -2.82 -9.40
CA VAL A 36 -4.64 -3.49 -10.17
C VAL A 36 -5.19 -4.72 -10.90
N LYS A 37 -6.17 -5.39 -10.30
CA LYS A 37 -6.78 -6.63 -10.81
C LYS A 37 -5.75 -7.74 -10.96
N ASP A 38 -4.83 -7.81 -10.01
CA ASP A 38 -3.78 -8.82 -9.98
C ASP A 38 -3.46 -9.20 -8.56
N ASN A 39 -2.79 -10.31 -8.38
CA ASN A 39 -2.35 -10.74 -7.06
C ASN A 39 -1.12 -9.93 -6.64
N ILE A 40 -1.29 -9.09 -5.65
CA ILE A 40 -0.23 -8.19 -5.19
C ILE A 40 0.35 -8.58 -3.84
N ARG A 41 -0.05 -9.75 -3.31
CA ARG A 41 0.42 -10.16 -1.98
C ARG A 41 1.93 -10.25 -1.88
N ALA A 42 2.58 -10.79 -2.91
CA ALA A 42 4.04 -10.89 -2.90
C ALA A 42 4.69 -9.51 -2.89
N SER A 43 4.14 -8.58 -3.67
CA SER A 43 4.64 -7.21 -3.71
C SER A 43 4.46 -6.52 -2.37
N LEU A 44 3.28 -6.68 -1.75
CA LEU A 44 3.01 -6.09 -0.44
C LEU A 44 3.95 -6.65 0.62
N ASN A 45 4.22 -7.95 0.59
CA ASN A 45 5.14 -8.56 1.52
C ASN A 45 6.54 -7.98 1.38
N LYS A 46 7.00 -7.78 0.16
CA LYS A 46 8.32 -7.17 -0.08
C LYS A 46 8.37 -5.74 0.43
N LEU A 47 7.32 -4.95 0.17
CA LEU A 47 7.25 -3.58 0.67
C LEU A 47 7.23 -3.55 2.20
N TYR A 48 6.51 -4.46 2.81
CA TYR A 48 6.45 -4.56 4.26
C TYR A 48 7.84 -4.91 4.84
N LEU A 49 8.53 -5.87 4.23
CA LEU A 49 9.86 -6.27 4.69
C LEU A 49 10.89 -5.16 4.53
N GLN A 50 10.70 -4.29 3.55
CA GLN A 50 11.57 -3.13 3.36
C GLN A 50 11.17 -1.96 4.24
N GLN A 51 10.15 -2.13 5.09
CA GLN A 51 9.69 -1.12 6.02
C GLN A 51 9.16 0.14 5.34
N LEU A 52 8.56 -0.03 4.18
CA LEU A 52 7.94 1.07 3.45
C LEU A 52 6.46 1.23 3.79
N ILE A 53 5.82 0.14 4.19
CA ILE A 53 4.40 0.12 4.55
C ILE A 53 4.20 -0.72 5.80
N GLU A 54 3.03 -0.53 6.44
CA GLU A 54 2.56 -1.40 7.50
C GLU A 54 1.18 -1.93 7.11
N VAL A 55 0.90 -3.17 7.49
CA VAL A 55 -0.37 -3.82 7.21
C VAL A 55 -0.92 -4.36 8.53
N ASP A 56 -2.15 -4.00 8.86
CA ASP A 56 -2.77 -4.48 10.09
C ASP A 56 -3.53 -5.81 9.86
N SER A 57 -4.16 -6.30 10.93
CA SER A 57 -4.88 -7.58 10.88
C SER A 57 -6.11 -7.54 9.98
N GLN A 58 -6.62 -6.37 9.66
CA GLN A 58 -7.76 -6.19 8.79
C GLN A 58 -7.35 -5.85 7.35
N LYS A 59 -6.07 -5.99 7.06
CA LYS A 59 -5.48 -5.71 5.75
C LYS A 59 -5.55 -4.25 5.34
N ASN A 60 -5.59 -3.35 6.32
CA ASN A 60 -5.44 -1.93 6.06
C ASN A 60 -3.97 -1.57 5.97
N ILE A 61 -3.62 -0.84 4.95
CA ILE A 61 -2.23 -0.52 4.62
C ILE A 61 -1.98 0.94 4.91
N THR A 62 -0.91 1.22 5.66
CA THR A 62 -0.47 2.58 5.95
C THR A 62 0.98 2.73 5.51
N LEU A 63 1.37 3.96 5.24
CA LEU A 63 2.76 4.27 4.95
C LEU A 63 3.55 4.29 6.25
N LYS A 64 4.68 3.61 6.26
CA LYS A 64 5.56 3.64 7.43
C LYS A 64 6.42 4.88 7.33
N GLN A 65 6.29 5.74 8.32
CA GLN A 65 7.07 6.97 8.32
C GLN A 65 8.46 6.72 8.86
N LYS A 66 9.44 7.25 8.17
CA LYS A 66 10.82 7.22 8.63
C LYS A 66 11.13 8.52 9.34
N LYS A 67 11.85 8.36 10.41
CA LYS A 67 12.36 9.53 11.12
C LYS A 67 13.86 9.56 11.08
#